data_0adc75e95c59406b82bd73d2ef01cfdc
#
_entry.id   0adc75e95c59406b82bd73d2ef01cfdc
#
_cell.length_a   1.000
_cell.length_b   1.000
_cell.length_c   1.000
_cell.angle_alpha   90.00
_cell.angle_beta   90.00
_cell.angle_gamma   90.00
#
_symmetry.space_group_name_H-M   'P 1'
#
loop_
_entity.id
_entity.type
_entity.pdbx_description
1 polymer ?
#
loop_
_entity_poly.entity_id
_entity_poly.type
_entity_poly.pdbx_seq_one_letter_code
_entity_poly.pdbx_strand_id
1 'polypeptide(L)'
;MSKKSKLIEKLLKKPKDFTFDEMVSLLSYFGYKLKQSGTGSGVKFIKEDSNQVINFHKPHPNGVLKTYILEQVIEKLRKDGLI
;
A
#
# COMPACT_ATOMS: atom_id res chain seq x y z
N MET A 1 -9.65 -10.10 16.19
CA MET A 1 -9.30 -8.96 15.35
C MET A 1 -8.93 -9.41 13.96
N SER A 2 -9.34 -8.64 12.97
CA SER A 2 -9.06 -9.00 11.57
C SER A 2 -7.63 -8.62 11.19
N LYS A 3 -7.10 -9.30 10.17
CA LYS A 3 -5.80 -8.93 9.63
C LYS A 3 -5.79 -7.50 9.11
N LYS A 4 -6.93 -7.05 8.59
CA LYS A 4 -7.09 -5.68 8.10
C LYS A 4 -6.78 -4.67 9.20
N SER A 5 -7.39 -4.83 10.38
CA SER A 5 -7.17 -3.92 11.50
C SER A 5 -5.72 -3.88 11.93
N LYS A 6 -5.09 -5.05 12.00
CA LYS A 6 -3.68 -5.14 12.40
C LYS A 6 -2.77 -4.45 11.39
N LEU A 7 -3.06 -4.62 10.11
CA LEU A 7 -2.26 -3.99 9.07
C LEU A 7 -2.42 -2.47 9.07
N ILE A 8 -3.64 -1.99 9.32
CA ILE A 8 -3.89 -0.56 9.42
C ILE A 8 -3.12 0.02 10.61
N GLU A 9 -3.17 -0.63 11.77
CA GLU A 9 -2.43 -0.17 12.93
C GLU A 9 -0.93 -0.12 12.66
N LYS A 10 -0.41 -1.17 12.03
CA LYS A 10 1.01 -1.23 11.70
C LYS A 10 1.38 -0.10 10.74
N LEU A 11 0.57 0.12 9.72
CA LEU A 11 0.81 1.18 8.75
C LEU A 11 0.86 2.55 9.42
N LEU A 12 -0.09 2.84 10.31
CA LEU A 12 -0.18 4.14 10.97
C LEU A 12 1.01 4.42 11.89
N LYS A 13 1.66 3.37 12.38
CA LYS A 13 2.87 3.52 13.18
C LYS A 13 4.10 3.81 12.34
N LYS A 14 3.99 3.67 11.03
CA LYS A 14 5.08 3.90 10.09
C LYS A 14 6.36 3.15 10.47
N PRO A 15 6.28 1.81 10.66
CA PRO A 15 7.44 1.04 11.05
C PRO A 15 8.46 0.94 9.93
N LYS A 16 9.69 0.64 10.29
CA LYS A 16 10.75 0.47 9.30
C LYS A 16 10.72 -0.89 8.62
N ASP A 17 9.89 -1.80 9.12
CA ASP A 17 9.82 -3.17 8.63
C ASP A 17 8.50 -3.52 7.92
N PHE A 18 7.77 -2.51 7.46
CA PHE A 18 6.53 -2.76 6.71
C PHE A 18 6.89 -3.28 5.32
N THR A 19 6.47 -4.52 5.03
CA THR A 19 6.89 -5.18 3.79
C THR A 19 5.94 -4.87 2.63
N PHE A 20 6.45 -5.09 1.41
CA PHE A 20 5.64 -4.96 0.21
C PHE A 20 4.45 -5.91 0.24
N ASP A 21 4.66 -7.16 0.69
CA ASP A 21 3.58 -8.14 0.78
C ASP A 21 2.49 -7.69 1.74
N GLU A 22 2.89 -7.08 2.85
CA GLU A 22 1.90 -6.54 3.79
C GLU A 22 1.10 -5.41 3.16
N MET A 23 1.74 -4.58 2.37
CA MET A 23 1.05 -3.50 1.66
C MET A 23 0.06 -4.05 0.63
N VAL A 24 0.45 -5.08 -0.12
CA VAL A 24 -0.45 -5.73 -1.08
C VAL A 24 -1.69 -6.26 -0.37
N SER A 25 -1.49 -6.95 0.75
CA SER A 25 -2.61 -7.50 1.52
C SER A 25 -3.52 -6.40 2.04
N LEU A 26 -2.93 -5.35 2.60
CA LEU A 26 -3.70 -4.23 3.15
C LEU A 26 -4.54 -3.55 2.07
N LEU A 27 -3.93 -3.23 0.95
CA LEU A 27 -4.64 -2.53 -0.12
C LEU A 27 -5.73 -3.41 -0.75
N SER A 28 -5.52 -4.74 -0.78
CA SER A 28 -6.55 -5.63 -1.29
C SER A 28 -7.82 -5.60 -0.43
N TYR A 29 -7.68 -5.38 0.88
CA TYR A 29 -8.83 -5.25 1.76
C TYR A 29 -9.66 -4.00 1.44
N PHE A 30 -9.06 -2.99 0.85
CA PHE A 30 -9.75 -1.78 0.45
C PHE A 30 -10.25 -1.82 -1.00
N GLY A 31 -10.04 -2.93 -1.68
CA GLY A 31 -10.49 -3.07 -3.05
C GLY A 31 -9.47 -2.68 -4.11
N TYR A 32 -8.23 -2.40 -3.71
CA TYR A 32 -7.17 -2.12 -4.66
C TYR A 32 -6.59 -3.41 -5.22
N LYS A 33 -6.36 -3.43 -6.52
CA LYS A 33 -5.72 -4.56 -7.18
C LYS A 33 -4.34 -4.16 -7.67
N LEU A 34 -3.38 -5.06 -7.46
CA LEU A 34 -2.01 -4.84 -7.91
C LEU A 34 -1.92 -5.02 -9.42
N LYS A 35 -1.39 -4.01 -10.09
CA LYS A 35 -1.05 -4.06 -11.50
C LYS A 35 0.42 -3.72 -11.63
N GLN A 36 1.18 -4.56 -12.30
CA GLN A 36 2.58 -4.26 -12.53
C GLN A 36 2.72 -3.52 -13.86
N SER A 37 3.53 -2.47 -13.86
CA SER A 37 3.91 -1.84 -15.12
C SER A 37 4.81 -2.82 -15.89
N GLY A 38 4.75 -2.77 -17.19
CA GLY A 38 5.45 -3.74 -18.03
C GLY A 38 6.98 -3.69 -17.94
N THR A 39 7.54 -2.63 -17.41
CA THR A 39 8.99 -2.46 -17.31
C THR A 39 9.34 -1.78 -16.00
N GLY A 40 10.46 -2.20 -15.41
CA GLY A 40 11.00 -1.56 -14.23
C GLY A 40 10.36 -2.01 -12.93
N SER A 41 10.68 -1.30 -11.86
CA SER A 41 10.27 -1.64 -10.51
C SER A 41 9.00 -0.92 -10.05
N GLY A 42 8.37 -0.15 -10.91
CA GLY A 42 7.14 0.55 -10.57
C GLY A 42 5.96 -0.39 -10.43
N VAL A 43 5.15 -0.17 -9.41
CA VAL A 43 3.92 -0.93 -9.21
C VAL A 43 2.76 0.03 -9.07
N LYS A 44 1.59 -0.43 -9.47
CA LYS A 44 0.39 0.39 -9.45
C LYS A 44 -0.74 -0.41 -8.82
N PHE A 45 -1.46 0.21 -7.90
CA PHE A 45 -2.66 -0.38 -7.32
C PHE A 45 -3.86 0.43 -7.79
N ILE A 46 -4.86 -0.24 -8.31
CA ILE A 46 -6.06 0.40 -8.85
C ILE A 46 -7.29 -0.06 -8.08
N LYS A 47 -8.09 0.89 -7.64
CA LYS A 47 -9.37 0.62 -7.03
C LYS A 47 -10.44 0.77 -8.11
N GLU A 48 -11.02 -0.34 -8.53
CA GLU A 48 -11.87 -0.39 -9.72
C GLU A 48 -13.14 0.45 -9.63
N ASP A 49 -13.75 0.50 -8.43
CA ASP A 49 -15.03 1.18 -8.26
C ASP A 49 -14.93 2.70 -8.21
N SER A 50 -13.75 3.24 -7.95
CA SER A 50 -13.57 4.68 -7.83
C SER A 50 -12.42 5.22 -8.68
N ASN A 51 -11.77 4.38 -9.48
CA ASN A 51 -10.64 4.75 -10.32
C ASN A 51 -9.48 5.39 -9.56
N GLN A 52 -9.39 5.13 -8.27
CA GLN A 52 -8.26 5.63 -7.48
C GLN A 52 -7.03 4.80 -7.77
N VAL A 53 -5.88 5.46 -7.84
CA VAL A 53 -4.62 4.81 -8.17
C VAL A 53 -3.57 5.17 -7.13
N ILE A 54 -2.87 4.15 -6.65
CA ILE A 54 -1.70 4.33 -5.78
C ILE A 54 -0.52 3.69 -6.51
N ASN A 55 0.55 4.45 -6.71
CA ASN A 55 1.73 3.89 -7.35
C ASN A 55 2.99 4.27 -6.60
N PHE A 56 3.96 3.37 -6.60
CA PHE A 56 5.26 3.59 -6.00
C PHE A 56 6.25 2.56 -6.55
N HIS A 57 7.52 2.72 -6.23
CA HIS A 57 8.54 1.78 -6.66
C HIS A 57 8.61 0.58 -5.71
N LYS A 58 8.66 -0.61 -6.29
CA LYS A 58 8.82 -1.83 -5.51
C LYS A 58 10.17 -1.80 -4.82
N PRO A 59 10.23 -2.09 -3.51
CA PRO A 59 11.49 -2.05 -2.79
C PRO A 59 12.43 -3.17 -3.18
N HIS A 60 13.71 -2.88 -3.16
CA HIS A 60 14.81 -3.81 -3.36
C HIS A 60 15.88 -3.50 -2.35
N PRO A 61 16.63 -4.50 -1.91
CA PRO A 61 16.47 -5.95 -2.09
C PRO A 61 15.62 -6.60 -1.02
N ASN A 62 15.25 -5.86 0.04
CA ASN A 62 14.68 -6.46 1.26
C ASN A 62 13.17 -6.55 1.27
N GLY A 63 12.50 -6.00 0.29
CA GLY A 63 11.06 -6.01 0.26
C GLY A 63 10.39 -5.12 1.29
N VAL A 64 11.15 -4.26 1.97
CA VAL A 64 10.65 -3.35 3.00
C VAL A 64 10.41 -1.98 2.40
N LEU A 65 9.24 -1.42 2.67
CA LEU A 65 8.86 -0.11 2.16
C LEU A 65 9.46 1.01 3.00
N LYS A 66 9.91 2.06 2.33
CA LYS A 66 10.44 3.23 3.01
C LYS A 66 9.31 4.04 3.64
N THR A 67 9.63 4.77 4.69
CA THR A 67 8.65 5.54 5.44
C THR A 67 7.86 6.52 4.57
N TYR A 68 8.51 7.17 3.60
CA TYR A 68 7.78 8.12 2.77
C TYR A 68 6.70 7.44 1.93
N ILE A 69 6.88 6.17 1.57
CA ILE A 69 5.86 5.41 0.85
C ILE A 69 4.67 5.16 1.76
N LEU A 70 4.94 4.80 3.02
CA LEU A 70 3.88 4.59 4.00
C LEU A 70 3.07 5.87 4.21
N GLU A 71 3.75 6.99 4.31
CA GLU A 71 3.09 8.29 4.46
C GLU A 71 2.21 8.61 3.26
N GLN A 72 2.72 8.34 2.06
CA GLN A 72 1.98 8.56 0.83
C GLN A 72 0.69 7.75 0.80
N VAL A 73 0.78 6.47 1.18
CA VAL A 73 -0.38 5.59 1.21
C VAL A 73 -1.38 6.02 2.28
N ILE A 74 -0.89 6.35 3.47
CA ILE A 74 -1.76 6.82 4.56
C ILE A 74 -2.55 8.06 4.11
N GLU A 75 -1.86 9.01 3.53
CA GLU A 75 -2.51 10.24 3.07
C GLU A 75 -3.59 9.95 2.04
N LYS A 76 -3.28 9.05 1.10
CA LYS A 76 -4.23 8.67 0.07
C LYS A 76 -5.47 8.00 0.66
N LEU A 77 -5.28 7.08 1.59
CA LEU A 77 -6.38 6.37 2.21
C LEU A 77 -7.25 7.29 3.07
N ARG A 78 -6.63 8.24 3.76
CA ARG A 78 -7.37 9.23 4.54
C ARG A 78 -8.18 10.15 3.65
N LYS A 79 -7.61 10.58 2.55
CA LYS A 79 -8.28 11.45 1.60
C LYS A 79 -9.51 10.77 1.00
N ASP A 80 -9.42 9.45 0.80
CA ASP A 80 -10.53 8.67 0.28
C ASP A 80 -11.52 8.24 1.36
N GLY A 81 -11.28 8.61 2.61
CA GLY A 81 -12.17 8.27 3.71
C GLY A 81 -12.11 6.83 4.16
N LEU A 82 -11.04 6.11 3.81
CA LEU A 82 -10.92 4.69 4.14
C LEU A 82 -10.30 4.44 5.52
N ILE A 83 -9.54 5.40 6.02
CA ILE A 83 -8.96 5.30 7.37
C ILE A 83 -9.01 6.64 8.10
#